data_e61b740d06e9f7873a9753c18e01a9f7
#
_entry.id   e61b740d06e9f7873a9753c18e01a9f7
#
_cell.length_a   1.000
_cell.length_b   1.000
_cell.length_c   1.000
_cell.angle_alpha   90.00
_cell.angle_beta   90.00
_cell.angle_gamma   90.00
#
_symmetry.space_group_name_H-M   'P 1'
#
loop_
_entity.id
_entity.type
_entity.pdbx_description
1 polymer ?
#
loop_
_entity_poly.entity_id
_entity_poly.type
_entity_poly.pdbx_seq_one_letter_code
_entity_poly.pdbx_strand_id
1 'polypeptide(L)' 'MEVLRLVAHGLSNRQIADTLVISPRTAEHHVQQLYTKIGASTRAAAAMFAMEHGLLR' A
#
# COMPACT_ATOMS: atom_id res chain seq x y z
N MET A 1 5.75 5.92 5.29
CA MET A 1 4.59 5.58 4.46
C MET A 1 4.04 4.22 4.84
N GLU A 2 3.11 4.24 5.75
CA GLU A 2 2.54 3.02 6.32
C GLU A 2 1.80 2.18 5.29
N VAL A 3 0.95 2.80 4.46
CA VAL A 3 0.15 2.08 3.47
C VAL A 3 1.05 1.39 2.45
N LEU A 4 2.09 2.07 1.97
CA LEU A 4 3.02 1.49 1.01
C LEU A 4 3.70 0.25 1.60
N ARG A 5 4.11 0.31 2.86
CA ARG A 5 4.73 -0.82 3.53
C ARG A 5 3.78 -2.01 3.60
N LEU A 6 2.53 -1.76 3.98
CA LEU A 6 1.53 -2.82 4.09
C LEU A 6 1.24 -3.45 2.73
N VAL A 7 1.12 -2.64 1.68
CA VAL A 7 0.94 -3.13 0.31
C VAL A 7 2.13 -3.99 -0.12
N ALA A 8 3.34 -3.52 0.17
CA ALA A 8 4.56 -4.23 -0.19
C ALA A 8 4.70 -5.58 0.53
N HIS A 9 4.17 -5.69 1.73
CA HIS A 9 4.15 -6.95 2.48
C HIS A 9 3.02 -7.89 2.05
N GLY A 10 2.24 -7.52 1.03
CA GLY A 10 1.22 -8.41 0.46
C GLY A 10 -0.12 -8.39 1.15
N LEU A 11 -0.40 -7.41 2.00
CA LEU A 11 -1.69 -7.31 2.66
C LEU A 11 -2.79 -6.92 1.67
N SER A 12 -3.96 -7.54 1.81
CA SER A 12 -5.14 -7.13 1.06
C SER A 12 -5.68 -5.80 1.59
N ASN A 13 -6.57 -5.16 0.82
CA ASN A 13 -7.21 -3.91 1.28
C ASN A 13 -7.92 -4.12 2.62
N ARG A 14 -8.54 -5.28 2.82
CA ARG A 14 -9.22 -5.59 4.09
C ARG A 14 -8.22 -5.71 5.24
N GLN A 15 -7.09 -6.36 5.01
CA GLN A 15 -6.05 -6.50 6.03
C GLN A 15 -5.41 -5.14 6.36
N ILE A 16 -5.23 -4.30 5.35
CA ILE A 16 -4.75 -2.92 5.55
C ILE A 16 -5.75 -2.15 6.40
N ALA A 17 -7.05 -2.27 6.09
CA ALA A 17 -8.10 -1.60 6.85
C ALA A 17 -8.07 -2.03 8.32
N ASP A 18 -7.95 -3.33 8.57
CA ASP A 18 -7.91 -3.86 9.94
C ASP A 18 -6.67 -3.34 10.69
N THR A 19 -5.52 -3.32 10.03
CA THR A 19 -4.27 -2.86 10.63
C THR A 19 -4.32 -1.38 11.00
N LEU A 20 -4.93 -0.56 10.13
CA LEU A 20 -5.03 0.88 10.33
C LEU A 20 -6.29 1.32 11.09
N VAL A 21 -7.15 0.36 11.43
CA VAL A 21 -8.43 0.63 12.12
C VAL A 21 -9.31 1.59 11.34
N ILE A 22 -9.46 1.31 10.04
CA ILE A 22 -10.32 2.08 9.12
C ILE A 22 -11.21 1.12 8.34
N SER A 23 -12.19 1.66 7.60
CA SER A 23 -13.05 0.81 6.78
C SER A 23 -12.29 0.30 5.55
N PRO A 24 -12.66 -0.87 4.98
CA PRO A 24 -12.05 -1.36 3.75
C PRO A 24 -12.14 -0.39 2.60
N ARG A 25 -13.23 0.36 2.50
CA ARG A 25 -13.41 1.38 1.46
C ARG A 25 -12.39 2.51 1.60
N THR A 26 -12.14 2.95 2.82
CA THR A 26 -11.15 3.98 3.11
C THR A 26 -9.74 3.45 2.79
N ALA A 27 -9.46 2.20 3.12
CA ALA A 27 -8.18 1.57 2.80
C ALA A 27 -7.96 1.53 1.29
N GLU A 28 -9.00 1.14 0.52
CA GLU A 28 -8.95 1.13 -0.93
C GLU A 28 -8.62 2.51 -1.49
N HIS A 29 -9.25 3.54 -0.96
CA HIS A 29 -8.99 4.92 -1.37
C HIS A 29 -7.53 5.32 -1.12
N HIS A 30 -6.99 4.98 0.04
CA HIS A 30 -5.58 5.26 0.36
C HIS A 30 -4.63 4.52 -0.59
N VAL A 31 -4.93 3.26 -0.92
CA VAL A 31 -4.12 2.48 -1.85
C VAL A 31 -4.13 3.11 -3.24
N GLN A 32 -5.30 3.54 -3.71
CA GLN A 32 -5.42 4.19 -5.02
C GLN A 32 -4.64 5.51 -5.07
N GLN A 33 -4.75 6.32 -4.04
CA GLN A 33 -3.98 7.56 -3.95
C GLN A 33 -2.47 7.29 -3.93
N LEU A 34 -2.06 6.25 -3.21
CA LEU A 34 -0.66 5.85 -3.15
C LEU A 34 -0.15 5.48 -4.54
N TYR A 35 -0.89 4.66 -5.27
CA TYR A 35 -0.50 4.24 -6.61
C TYR A 35 -0.31 5.43 -7.54
N THR A 36 -1.24 6.38 -7.50
CA THR A 36 -1.13 7.61 -8.28
C THR A 36 0.12 8.41 -7.89
N LYS A 37 0.37 8.51 -6.60
CA LYS A 37 1.46 9.34 -6.08
C LYS A 37 2.84 8.78 -6.44
N ILE A 38 3.01 7.46 -6.42
CA ILE A 38 4.30 6.84 -6.73
C ILE A 38 4.42 6.41 -8.20
N GLY A 39 3.38 6.64 -8.99
CA GLY A 39 3.38 6.26 -10.40
C GLY A 39 3.28 4.77 -10.66
N ALA A 40 2.79 4.00 -9.69
CA ALA A 40 2.59 2.56 -9.85
C ALA A 40 1.16 2.29 -10.29
N SER A 41 0.98 1.28 -11.15
CA SER A 41 -0.35 0.86 -11.58
C SER A 41 -0.72 -0.53 -11.06
N THR A 42 0.21 -1.21 -10.40
CA THR A 42 -0.02 -2.54 -9.85
C THR A 42 0.62 -2.66 -8.48
N ARG A 43 0.16 -3.66 -7.72
CA ARG A 43 0.71 -3.97 -6.41
C ARG A 43 2.19 -4.38 -6.51
N ALA A 44 2.55 -5.11 -7.56
CA ALA A 44 3.94 -5.50 -7.79
C ALA A 44 4.84 -4.28 -8.00
N ALA A 45 4.38 -3.30 -8.78
CA ALA A 45 5.13 -2.06 -9.00
C ALA A 45 5.29 -1.27 -7.69
N ALA A 46 4.26 -1.24 -6.86
CA ALA A 46 4.33 -0.59 -5.54
C ALA A 46 5.34 -1.30 -4.63
N ALA A 47 5.37 -2.63 -4.64
CA ALA A 47 6.34 -3.40 -3.86
C ALA A 47 7.77 -3.12 -4.32
N MET A 48 8.01 -3.05 -5.62
CA MET A 48 9.33 -2.70 -6.15
C MET A 48 9.75 -1.29 -5.74
N PHE A 49 8.82 -0.35 -5.79
CA PHE A 49 9.08 1.01 -5.31
C PHE A 49 9.54 1.00 -3.85
N ALA A 50 8.84 0.25 -3.01
CA ALA A 50 9.19 0.13 -1.59
C ALA A 50 10.57 -0.49 -1.39
N MET A 51 10.92 -1.51 -2.18
CA MET A 51 12.24 -2.13 -2.11
C MET A 51 13.34 -1.16 -2.50
N GLU A 52 13.14 -0.41 -3.57
CA GLU A 52 14.12 0.56 -4.05
C GLU A 52 14.38 1.66 -3.03
N HIS A 53 13.37 2.01 -2.25
CA HIS A 53 13.48 3.05 -1.22
C HIS A 53 13.75 2.51 0.18
N GLY A 54 14.01 1.21 0.31
CA GLY A 54 14.34 0.59 1.58
C GLY A 54 13.21 0.58 2.60
N LEU A 55 11.96 0.57 2.16
CA LEU A 55 10.80 0.66 3.03
C LEU A 55 10.29 -0.68 3.57
N LEU A 56 10.93 -1.78 3.19
CA LEU A 56 10.55 -3.12 3.62
C LEU A 56 11.34 -3.63 4.82
N ARG A 57 12.11 -2.80 5.41
CA ARG A 57 12.90 -3.19 6.58
C ARG A 57 12.08 -3.17 7.85
#